data_0f68641bb90ea644853855792b2f85ca
#
_entry.id   0f68641bb90ea644853855792b2f85ca
#
_cell.length_a   1.000
_cell.length_b   1.000
_cell.length_c   1.000
_cell.angle_alpha   90.00
_cell.angle_beta   90.00
_cell.angle_gamma   90.00
#
_symmetry.space_group_name_H-M   'P 1'
#
loop_
_entity.id
_entity.type
_entity.pdbx_description
1 polymer ?
#
loop_
_entity_poly.entity_id
_entity_poly.type
_entity_poly.pdbx_seq_one_letter_code
_entity_poly.pdbx_strand_id
1 'polypeptide(L)'
;MTLRPEMADYLQLRATSGLPEVWQATVETLRANIENRPNASGTPEKIYDVEHRFIPGPTSEMPVRIYRPAKHAPLPALVFFHGGGWVLNSLDIYEQSLRSLANKGQFIVVAVNYQKSPEHPFPIPFDDCYATLLWVAKNAEKLGIDPDAIGVGGDSAGGNLASGVALKARDTEDVALAFQALIYPCNDNEMSYESARSNGDGYGLSTKSMKWFWEQYLSKKADAKNSYAVPAAAKDFANLAPAIVVTAEFDPLLDDGYIYAEALRKAGNTVLYREYEGQIHGFFSLAGITPQANELHQFLSDEINAILKR
;
A
#
# COMPACT_ATOMS: atom_id res chain seq x y z
N MET A 1 4.78 -22.62 12.00
CA MET A 1 3.34 -22.33 11.98
C MET A 1 2.76 -22.79 10.66
N THR A 2 1.45 -22.78 10.45
CA THR A 2 0.82 -23.43 9.29
C THR A 2 -0.02 -22.40 8.56
N LEU A 3 0.05 -22.39 7.22
CA LEU A 3 -0.88 -21.59 6.40
C LEU A 3 -2.32 -21.83 6.83
N ARG A 4 -3.14 -20.79 6.79
CA ARG A 4 -4.58 -20.97 6.96
C ARG A 4 -5.15 -21.79 5.81
N PRO A 5 -6.13 -22.68 6.07
CA PRO A 5 -6.68 -23.57 5.05
C PRO A 5 -7.13 -22.83 3.79
N GLU A 6 -7.84 -21.71 3.94
CA GLU A 6 -8.31 -20.90 2.82
C GLU A 6 -7.17 -20.28 1.99
N MET A 7 -6.01 -20.03 2.62
CA MET A 7 -4.82 -19.55 1.91
C MET A 7 -4.13 -20.69 1.15
N ALA A 8 -4.07 -21.89 1.73
CA ALA A 8 -3.55 -23.08 1.05
C ALA A 8 -4.39 -23.40 -0.20
N ASP A 9 -5.73 -23.37 -0.09
CA ASP A 9 -6.65 -23.60 -1.20
C ASP A 9 -6.49 -22.52 -2.29
N TYR A 10 -6.36 -21.26 -1.89
CA TYR A 10 -6.13 -20.15 -2.83
C TYR A 10 -4.80 -20.30 -3.58
N LEU A 11 -3.72 -20.65 -2.89
CA LEU A 11 -2.41 -20.89 -3.51
C LEU A 11 -2.44 -22.07 -4.47
N GLN A 12 -3.15 -23.16 -4.12
CA GLN A 12 -3.33 -24.31 -5.00
C GLN A 12 -4.11 -23.92 -6.27
N LEU A 13 -5.18 -23.13 -6.13
CA LEU A 13 -5.94 -22.62 -7.27
C LEU A 13 -5.05 -21.77 -8.19
N ARG A 14 -4.21 -20.91 -7.62
CA ARG A 14 -3.26 -20.10 -8.39
C ARG A 14 -2.23 -20.96 -9.11
N ALA A 15 -1.66 -21.95 -8.45
CA ALA A 15 -0.67 -22.84 -9.04
C ALA A 15 -1.21 -23.64 -10.24
N THR A 16 -2.51 -23.98 -10.21
CA THR A 16 -3.19 -24.72 -11.29
C THR A 16 -3.80 -23.79 -12.36
N SER A 17 -3.76 -22.48 -12.20
CA SER A 17 -4.38 -21.51 -13.14
C SER A 17 -3.65 -21.39 -14.48
N GLY A 18 -2.42 -21.89 -14.59
CA GLY A 18 -1.59 -21.75 -15.79
C GLY A 18 -1.11 -20.32 -16.05
N LEU A 19 -1.30 -19.40 -15.10
CA LEU A 19 -0.80 -18.04 -15.23
C LEU A 19 0.72 -18.01 -15.18
N PRO A 20 1.38 -17.25 -16.07
CA PRO A 20 2.85 -17.14 -16.07
C PRO A 20 3.34 -16.36 -14.84
N GLU A 21 4.55 -16.63 -14.43
CA GLU A 21 5.28 -15.79 -13.48
C GLU A 21 5.59 -14.43 -14.11
N VAL A 22 5.75 -13.40 -13.27
CA VAL A 22 5.89 -12.01 -13.77
C VAL A 22 7.07 -11.80 -14.72
N TRP A 23 8.14 -12.57 -14.57
CA TRP A 23 9.31 -12.51 -15.48
C TRP A 23 9.17 -13.35 -16.75
N GLN A 24 8.06 -14.06 -16.92
CA GLN A 24 7.80 -14.96 -18.07
C GLN A 24 6.82 -14.38 -19.07
N ALA A 25 6.23 -13.22 -18.79
CA ALA A 25 5.22 -12.59 -19.64
C ALA A 25 5.50 -11.11 -19.84
N THR A 26 4.90 -10.53 -20.87
CA THR A 26 4.92 -9.08 -21.08
C THR A 26 4.05 -8.38 -20.02
N VAL A 27 4.37 -7.14 -19.70
CA VAL A 27 3.59 -6.31 -18.74
C VAL A 27 2.14 -6.19 -19.19
N GLU A 28 1.89 -6.05 -20.49
CA GLU A 28 0.54 -6.03 -21.06
C GLU A 28 -0.24 -7.31 -20.73
N THR A 29 0.37 -8.48 -20.98
CA THR A 29 -0.24 -9.78 -20.63
C THR A 29 -0.51 -9.90 -19.13
N LEU A 30 0.43 -9.47 -18.29
CA LEU A 30 0.27 -9.52 -16.83
C LEU A 30 -0.91 -8.64 -16.36
N ARG A 31 -1.04 -7.42 -16.89
CA ARG A 31 -2.15 -6.50 -16.58
C ARG A 31 -3.50 -7.07 -17.04
N ALA A 32 -3.57 -7.58 -18.27
CA ALA A 32 -4.79 -8.24 -18.76
C ALA A 32 -5.20 -9.47 -17.93
N ASN A 33 -4.23 -10.25 -17.46
CA ASN A 33 -4.50 -11.40 -16.59
C ASN A 33 -5.08 -10.97 -15.22
N ILE A 34 -4.71 -9.81 -14.69
CA ILE A 34 -5.26 -9.30 -13.43
C ILE A 34 -6.71 -8.89 -13.60
N GLU A 35 -7.05 -8.21 -14.67
CA GLU A 35 -8.42 -7.77 -14.97
C GLU A 35 -9.39 -8.95 -15.15
N ASN A 36 -8.88 -10.09 -15.63
CA ASN A 36 -9.65 -11.32 -15.85
C ASN A 36 -9.64 -12.30 -14.66
N ARG A 37 -9.03 -11.94 -13.53
CA ARG A 37 -9.00 -12.82 -12.33
C ARG A 37 -10.39 -12.91 -11.69
N PRO A 38 -10.73 -14.09 -11.10
CA PRO A 38 -11.92 -14.19 -10.26
C PRO A 38 -11.88 -13.11 -9.16
N ASN A 39 -13.05 -12.59 -8.82
CA ASN A 39 -13.19 -11.54 -7.80
C ASN A 39 -12.80 -12.06 -6.41
N ALA A 40 -11.51 -12.13 -6.13
CA ALA A 40 -10.97 -12.51 -4.83
C ALA A 40 -11.17 -11.44 -3.76
N SER A 41 -11.46 -10.21 -4.18
CA SER A 41 -11.70 -9.07 -3.28
C SER A 41 -13.08 -9.13 -2.61
N GLY A 42 -14.00 -9.95 -3.14
CA GLY A 42 -15.38 -10.03 -2.65
C GLY A 42 -16.30 -8.96 -3.23
N THR A 43 -17.50 -8.86 -2.68
CA THR A 43 -18.50 -7.89 -3.14
C THR A 43 -18.28 -6.54 -2.46
N PRO A 44 -18.15 -5.45 -3.23
CA PRO A 44 -17.97 -4.11 -2.66
C PRO A 44 -19.14 -3.71 -1.73
N GLU A 45 -18.78 -3.23 -0.54
CA GLU A 45 -19.75 -2.72 0.43
C GLU A 45 -20.46 -1.47 -0.11
N LYS A 46 -21.72 -1.28 0.32
CA LYS A 46 -22.39 0.01 0.11
C LYS A 46 -21.67 1.09 0.90
N ILE A 47 -21.48 2.26 0.29
CA ILE A 47 -20.89 3.43 0.89
C ILE A 47 -21.73 4.66 0.52
N TYR A 48 -21.61 5.74 1.26
CA TYR A 48 -22.39 6.96 1.03
C TYR A 48 -22.15 7.54 -0.37
N ASP A 49 -20.86 7.74 -0.75
CA ASP A 49 -20.49 8.31 -2.05
C ASP A 49 -19.14 7.80 -2.53
N VAL A 50 -18.99 7.64 -3.85
CA VAL A 50 -17.72 7.36 -4.51
C VAL A 50 -17.58 8.32 -5.70
N GLU A 51 -16.63 9.23 -5.60
CA GLU A 51 -16.34 10.21 -6.64
C GLU A 51 -15.14 9.76 -7.47
N HIS A 52 -15.26 9.78 -8.79
CA HIS A 52 -14.16 9.60 -9.73
C HIS A 52 -13.74 10.97 -10.26
N ARG A 53 -12.47 11.30 -10.14
CA ARG A 53 -11.94 12.61 -10.53
C ARG A 53 -10.56 12.50 -11.15
N PHE A 54 -10.25 13.40 -12.08
CA PHE A 54 -8.87 13.69 -12.47
C PHE A 54 -8.34 14.88 -11.68
N ILE A 55 -7.11 14.77 -11.21
CA ILE A 55 -6.40 15.84 -10.51
C ILE A 55 -5.10 16.19 -11.25
N PRO A 56 -4.62 17.41 -11.16
CA PRO A 56 -3.32 17.77 -11.75
C PRO A 56 -2.19 16.96 -11.12
N GLY A 57 -1.34 16.38 -11.96
CA GLY A 57 -0.12 15.69 -11.55
C GLY A 57 1.14 16.34 -12.13
N PRO A 58 2.33 15.85 -11.73
CA PRO A 58 3.60 16.42 -12.17
C PRO A 58 3.85 16.31 -13.68
N THR A 59 3.37 15.23 -14.30
CA THR A 59 3.60 14.94 -15.74
C THR A 59 2.31 14.77 -16.54
N SER A 60 1.22 14.41 -15.89
CA SER A 60 -0.11 14.23 -16.50
C SER A 60 -1.20 14.43 -15.47
N GLU A 61 -2.46 14.49 -15.92
CA GLU A 61 -3.59 14.36 -15.01
C GLU A 61 -3.63 12.95 -14.44
N MET A 62 -3.94 12.84 -13.13
CA MET A 62 -3.98 11.58 -12.39
C MET A 62 -5.41 11.22 -12.02
N PRO A 63 -5.90 10.02 -12.35
CA PRO A 63 -7.20 9.56 -11.88
C PRO A 63 -7.13 9.24 -10.38
N VAL A 64 -8.05 9.80 -9.62
CA VAL A 64 -8.26 9.48 -8.21
C VAL A 64 -9.69 9.03 -7.98
N ARG A 65 -9.88 8.21 -6.95
CA ARG A 65 -11.18 7.78 -6.48
C ARG A 65 -11.30 8.17 -5.01
N ILE A 66 -12.41 8.86 -4.67
CA ILE A 66 -12.65 9.40 -3.34
C ILE A 66 -13.85 8.67 -2.75
N TYR A 67 -13.63 7.94 -1.67
CA TYR A 67 -14.64 7.18 -0.95
C TYR A 67 -15.07 7.95 0.29
N ARG A 68 -16.36 8.30 0.37
CA ARG A 68 -16.95 9.01 1.50
C ARG A 68 -17.91 8.10 2.27
N PRO A 69 -17.64 7.81 3.55
CA PRO A 69 -18.52 6.95 4.36
C PRO A 69 -19.82 7.65 4.77
N ALA A 70 -19.80 8.98 4.88
CA ALA A 70 -20.93 9.78 5.34
C ALA A 70 -20.96 11.16 4.68
N LYS A 71 -22.12 11.84 4.81
CA LYS A 71 -22.32 13.22 4.31
C LYS A 71 -21.67 14.29 5.20
N HIS A 72 -21.52 13.98 6.48
CA HIS A 72 -21.06 14.97 7.47
C HIS A 72 -19.54 15.15 7.38
N ALA A 73 -19.10 16.41 7.37
CA ALA A 73 -17.71 16.87 7.34
C ALA A 73 -17.45 17.77 8.57
N PRO A 74 -16.16 18.00 8.94
CA PRO A 74 -14.94 17.41 8.38
C PRO A 74 -14.63 16.01 8.93
N LEU A 75 -14.07 15.15 8.08
CA LEU A 75 -13.61 13.81 8.43
C LEU A 75 -12.09 13.70 8.25
N PRO A 76 -11.41 12.79 8.95
CA PRO A 76 -10.03 12.42 8.63
C PRO A 76 -9.90 11.93 7.20
N ALA A 77 -8.67 11.91 6.67
CA ALA A 77 -8.41 11.32 5.37
C ALA A 77 -7.22 10.36 5.37
N LEU A 78 -7.38 9.27 4.65
CA LEU A 78 -6.31 8.36 4.25
C LEU A 78 -6.04 8.54 2.76
N VAL A 79 -4.87 9.06 2.40
CA VAL A 79 -4.38 9.05 1.01
C VAL A 79 -3.75 7.68 0.77
N PHE A 80 -4.38 6.86 -0.09
CA PHE A 80 -4.02 5.46 -0.27
C PHE A 80 -3.33 5.20 -1.60
N PHE A 81 -2.22 4.47 -1.55
CA PHE A 81 -1.43 4.02 -2.69
C PHE A 81 -1.55 2.51 -2.83
N HIS A 82 -2.03 2.05 -3.99
CA HIS A 82 -2.26 0.62 -4.21
C HIS A 82 -0.96 -0.14 -4.45
N GLY A 83 -0.94 -1.43 -4.11
CA GLY A 83 0.14 -2.36 -4.42
C GLY A 83 0.14 -2.83 -5.88
N GLY A 84 0.99 -3.82 -6.16
CA GLY A 84 1.16 -4.40 -7.49
C GLY A 84 2.55 -4.19 -8.07
N GLY A 85 3.57 -4.07 -7.22
CA GLY A 85 4.97 -3.94 -7.64
C GLY A 85 5.24 -2.72 -8.51
N TRP A 86 4.53 -1.62 -8.32
CA TRP A 86 4.57 -0.39 -9.14
C TRP A 86 4.21 -0.59 -10.62
N VAL A 87 3.91 -1.83 -11.05
CA VAL A 87 3.71 -2.25 -12.44
C VAL A 87 2.26 -2.64 -12.71
N LEU A 88 1.64 -3.31 -11.75
CA LEU A 88 0.36 -3.99 -11.89
C LEU A 88 -0.75 -3.28 -11.11
N ASN A 89 -1.97 -3.84 -11.19
CA ASN A 89 -3.17 -3.42 -10.49
C ASN A 89 -3.75 -2.06 -10.94
N SER A 90 -4.94 -1.82 -10.48
CA SER A 90 -5.69 -0.57 -10.62
C SER A 90 -6.60 -0.41 -9.39
N LEU A 91 -7.27 0.74 -9.28
CA LEU A 91 -8.19 1.01 -8.18
C LEU A 91 -9.39 0.04 -8.13
N ASP A 92 -9.72 -0.63 -9.24
CA ASP A 92 -10.85 -1.56 -9.31
C ASP A 92 -10.60 -2.83 -8.47
N ILE A 93 -9.34 -3.27 -8.37
CA ILE A 93 -8.94 -4.40 -7.50
C ILE A 93 -9.17 -4.07 -6.02
N TYR A 94 -9.04 -2.79 -5.66
CA TYR A 94 -9.11 -2.30 -4.27
C TYR A 94 -10.49 -1.80 -3.86
N GLU A 95 -11.47 -1.83 -4.76
CA GLU A 95 -12.80 -1.23 -4.53
C GLU A 95 -13.45 -1.71 -3.22
N GLN A 96 -13.45 -3.03 -2.96
CA GLN A 96 -13.98 -3.59 -1.71
C GLN A 96 -13.19 -3.13 -0.49
N SER A 97 -11.86 -3.25 -0.52
CA SER A 97 -11.00 -2.94 0.62
C SER A 97 -11.09 -1.47 1.00
N LEU A 98 -11.13 -0.57 0.01
CA LEU A 98 -11.16 0.88 0.26
C LEU A 98 -12.53 1.35 0.77
N ARG A 99 -13.63 0.75 0.28
CA ARG A 99 -14.97 0.98 0.85
C ARG A 99 -15.05 0.48 2.29
N SER A 100 -14.52 -0.71 2.54
CA SER A 100 -14.48 -1.30 3.88
C SER A 100 -13.70 -0.43 4.86
N LEU A 101 -12.50 0.04 4.49
CA LEU A 101 -11.71 0.98 5.31
C LEU A 101 -12.47 2.27 5.59
N ALA A 102 -13.03 2.91 4.55
CA ALA A 102 -13.76 4.16 4.72
C ALA A 102 -14.97 3.99 5.64
N ASN A 103 -15.76 2.91 5.45
CA ASN A 103 -16.93 2.62 6.28
C ASN A 103 -16.57 2.34 7.74
N LYS A 104 -15.59 1.45 7.96
CA LYS A 104 -15.18 1.05 9.33
C LYS A 104 -14.52 2.20 10.08
N GLY A 105 -13.65 2.95 9.41
CA GLY A 105 -12.90 4.03 10.02
C GLY A 105 -13.64 5.36 10.08
N GLN A 106 -14.76 5.52 9.36
CA GLN A 106 -15.47 6.79 9.24
C GLN A 106 -14.54 7.93 8.81
N PHE A 107 -13.62 7.64 7.88
CA PHE A 107 -12.71 8.60 7.26
C PHE A 107 -12.83 8.55 5.73
N ILE A 108 -12.46 9.64 5.08
CA ILE A 108 -12.41 9.71 3.62
C ILE A 108 -11.16 8.96 3.15
N VAL A 109 -11.32 8.07 2.15
CA VAL A 109 -10.17 7.47 1.46
C VAL A 109 -10.02 8.12 0.10
N VAL A 110 -8.84 8.67 -0.17
CA VAL A 110 -8.47 9.23 -1.48
C VAL A 110 -7.41 8.32 -2.09
N ALA A 111 -7.79 7.51 -3.06
CA ALA A 111 -6.90 6.56 -3.71
C ALA A 111 -6.47 7.08 -5.10
N VAL A 112 -5.19 7.02 -5.40
CA VAL A 112 -4.63 7.45 -6.70
C VAL A 112 -4.25 6.25 -7.56
N ASN A 113 -4.58 6.31 -8.85
CA ASN A 113 -4.06 5.38 -9.84
C ASN A 113 -2.82 6.00 -10.50
N TYR A 114 -1.70 5.93 -9.78
CA TYR A 114 -0.42 6.51 -10.20
C TYR A 114 0.09 5.89 -11.51
N GLN A 115 0.92 6.63 -12.25
CA GLN A 115 1.57 6.15 -13.46
C GLN A 115 2.53 5.00 -13.12
N LYS A 116 2.49 3.93 -13.91
CA LYS A 116 3.14 2.65 -13.58
C LYS A 116 4.42 2.41 -14.36
N SER A 117 5.34 1.70 -13.72
CA SER A 117 6.52 1.13 -14.36
C SER A 117 6.11 -0.06 -15.27
N PRO A 118 6.91 -0.39 -16.27
CA PRO A 118 8.19 0.22 -16.68
C PRO A 118 8.03 1.48 -17.53
N GLU A 119 6.82 1.83 -17.99
CA GLU A 119 6.58 3.01 -18.82
C GLU A 119 6.96 4.29 -18.08
N HIS A 120 6.71 4.32 -16.79
CA HIS A 120 6.99 5.42 -15.87
C HIS A 120 7.71 4.91 -14.63
N PRO A 121 9.05 4.72 -14.69
CA PRO A 121 9.82 4.27 -13.54
C PRO A 121 9.99 5.40 -12.51
N PHE A 122 10.61 5.11 -11.37
CA PHE A 122 10.99 6.14 -10.39
C PHE A 122 11.71 7.32 -11.09
N PRO A 123 11.38 8.59 -10.78
CA PRO A 123 10.54 9.00 -9.65
C PRO A 123 9.04 9.17 -9.95
N ILE A 124 8.56 8.88 -11.17
CA ILE A 124 7.21 9.29 -11.62
C ILE A 124 6.08 8.72 -10.73
N PRO A 125 6.01 7.40 -10.39
CA PRO A 125 4.97 6.88 -9.51
C PRO A 125 5.00 7.52 -8.12
N PHE A 126 6.19 7.77 -7.62
CA PHE A 126 6.39 8.44 -6.33
C PHE A 126 5.93 9.90 -6.35
N ASP A 127 6.32 10.66 -7.39
CA ASP A 127 5.94 12.07 -7.54
C ASP A 127 4.43 12.22 -7.71
N ASP A 128 3.75 11.30 -8.39
CA ASP A 128 2.29 11.24 -8.50
C ASP A 128 1.64 11.07 -7.11
N CYS A 129 2.15 10.13 -6.32
CA CYS A 129 1.65 9.89 -4.96
C CYS A 129 1.84 11.12 -4.06
N TYR A 130 3.03 11.72 -4.11
CA TYR A 130 3.31 12.94 -3.35
C TYR A 130 2.45 14.12 -3.79
N ALA A 131 2.29 14.34 -5.09
CA ALA A 131 1.41 15.38 -5.63
C ALA A 131 -0.06 15.15 -5.23
N THR A 132 -0.50 13.89 -5.12
CA THR A 132 -1.84 13.56 -4.61
C THR A 132 -2.00 14.00 -3.16
N LEU A 133 -1.01 13.74 -2.28
CA LEU A 133 -1.02 14.20 -0.89
C LEU A 133 -1.13 15.74 -0.83
N LEU A 134 -0.28 16.45 -1.57
CA LEU A 134 -0.30 17.92 -1.62
C LEU A 134 -1.64 18.46 -2.12
N TRP A 135 -2.22 17.81 -3.14
CA TRP A 135 -3.53 18.21 -3.66
C TRP A 135 -4.64 17.99 -2.64
N VAL A 136 -4.63 16.87 -1.90
CA VAL A 136 -5.61 16.59 -0.84
C VAL A 136 -5.50 17.64 0.26
N ALA A 137 -4.30 17.91 0.77
CA ALA A 137 -4.09 18.92 1.81
C ALA A 137 -4.55 20.31 1.38
N LYS A 138 -4.20 20.73 0.17
CA LYS A 138 -4.62 22.04 -0.39
C LYS A 138 -6.13 22.17 -0.57
N ASN A 139 -6.84 21.06 -0.81
CA ASN A 139 -8.28 21.06 -1.08
C ASN A 139 -9.10 20.47 0.08
N ALA A 140 -8.50 20.27 1.26
CA ALA A 140 -9.10 19.58 2.40
C ALA A 140 -10.49 20.11 2.74
N GLU A 141 -10.64 21.41 2.90
CA GLU A 141 -11.93 22.05 3.21
C GLU A 141 -13.01 21.74 2.16
N LYS A 142 -12.67 21.86 0.86
CA LYS A 142 -13.61 21.59 -0.25
C LYS A 142 -14.00 20.10 -0.34
N LEU A 143 -13.11 19.21 0.11
CA LEU A 143 -13.31 17.77 0.13
C LEU A 143 -14.06 17.30 1.39
N GLY A 144 -14.27 18.18 2.36
CA GLY A 144 -14.82 17.85 3.67
C GLY A 144 -13.82 17.08 4.55
N ILE A 145 -12.54 17.33 4.36
CA ILE A 145 -11.43 16.71 5.09
C ILE A 145 -10.95 17.65 6.20
N ASP A 146 -10.68 17.07 7.36
CA ASP A 146 -9.98 17.73 8.46
C ASP A 146 -8.49 17.86 8.09
N PRO A 147 -7.94 19.07 7.89
CA PRO A 147 -6.56 19.26 7.44
C PRO A 147 -5.51 18.75 8.45
N ASP A 148 -5.87 18.68 9.74
CA ASP A 148 -4.99 18.21 10.80
C ASP A 148 -5.06 16.68 10.99
N ALA A 149 -5.90 15.98 10.21
CA ALA A 149 -6.14 14.55 10.31
C ALA A 149 -5.92 13.81 8.97
N ILE A 150 -4.90 14.23 8.22
CA ILE A 150 -4.50 13.59 6.95
C ILE A 150 -3.36 12.61 7.20
N GLY A 151 -3.53 11.36 6.77
CA GLY A 151 -2.47 10.36 6.77
C GLY A 151 -2.28 9.73 5.39
N VAL A 152 -1.21 8.97 5.26
CA VAL A 152 -0.90 8.20 4.06
C VAL A 152 -0.90 6.71 4.38
N GLY A 153 -1.18 5.88 3.39
CA GLY A 153 -1.06 4.45 3.56
C GLY A 153 -1.06 3.72 2.22
N GLY A 154 -0.73 2.45 2.29
CA GLY A 154 -0.73 1.59 1.11
C GLY A 154 -0.24 0.19 1.43
N ASP A 155 -0.42 -0.70 0.49
CA ASP A 155 -0.02 -2.10 0.60
C ASP A 155 1.13 -2.43 -0.35
N SER A 156 2.09 -3.27 0.06
CA SER A 156 3.19 -3.73 -0.80
C SER A 156 3.97 -2.55 -1.40
N ALA A 157 4.06 -2.45 -2.72
CA ALA A 157 4.63 -1.31 -3.44
C ALA A 157 3.94 0.03 -3.04
N GLY A 158 2.64 0.01 -2.75
CA GLY A 158 1.94 1.17 -2.21
C GLY A 158 2.39 1.51 -0.78
N GLY A 159 2.72 0.51 0.02
CA GLY A 159 3.36 0.70 1.34
C GLY A 159 4.75 1.32 1.24
N ASN A 160 5.54 0.93 0.23
CA ASN A 160 6.79 1.60 -0.12
C ASN A 160 6.56 3.08 -0.48
N LEU A 161 5.63 3.34 -1.40
CA LEU A 161 5.30 4.71 -1.79
C LEU A 161 4.83 5.55 -0.59
N ALA A 162 4.03 4.98 0.31
CA ALA A 162 3.59 5.65 1.54
C ALA A 162 4.77 5.96 2.48
N SER A 163 5.70 5.03 2.66
CA SER A 163 6.94 5.24 3.43
C SER A 163 7.79 6.37 2.85
N GLY A 164 8.01 6.35 1.53
CA GLY A 164 8.77 7.40 0.82
C GLY A 164 8.08 8.76 0.88
N VAL A 165 6.75 8.80 0.73
CA VAL A 165 5.95 10.03 0.84
C VAL A 165 5.99 10.59 2.26
N ALA A 166 5.94 9.74 3.29
CA ALA A 166 6.08 10.17 4.68
C ALA A 166 7.46 10.78 4.97
N LEU A 167 8.53 10.18 4.44
CA LEU A 167 9.88 10.75 4.52
C LEU A 167 9.95 12.11 3.85
N LYS A 168 9.43 12.25 2.62
CA LYS A 168 9.47 13.51 1.87
C LYS A 168 8.63 14.60 2.56
N ALA A 169 7.44 14.27 3.03
CA ALA A 169 6.57 15.22 3.73
C ALA A 169 7.24 15.79 4.99
N ARG A 170 7.95 14.94 5.77
CA ARG A 170 8.78 15.38 6.89
C ARG A 170 9.94 16.27 6.44
N ASP A 171 10.65 15.88 5.39
CA ASP A 171 11.86 16.59 4.93
C ASP A 171 11.55 17.97 4.34
N THR A 172 10.38 18.12 3.71
CA THR A 172 9.94 19.38 3.08
C THR A 172 9.03 20.23 3.97
N GLU A 173 8.47 19.63 5.01
CA GLU A 173 7.48 20.28 5.91
C GLU A 173 6.24 20.82 5.16
N ASP A 174 5.94 20.33 3.96
CA ASP A 174 4.82 20.78 3.14
C ASP A 174 3.46 20.35 3.71
N VAL A 175 3.40 19.15 4.31
CA VAL A 175 2.20 18.58 4.95
C VAL A 175 2.60 17.85 6.22
N ALA A 176 2.00 18.23 7.34
CA ALA A 176 2.11 17.48 8.59
C ALA A 176 1.20 16.24 8.51
N LEU A 177 1.79 15.06 8.45
CA LEU A 177 1.02 13.81 8.45
C LEU A 177 0.60 13.44 9.86
N ALA A 178 -0.68 13.09 10.03
CA ALA A 178 -1.22 12.61 11.30
C ALA A 178 -0.87 11.13 11.58
N PHE A 179 -0.73 10.32 10.53
CA PHE A 179 -0.38 8.89 10.62
C PHE A 179 0.16 8.36 9.29
N GLN A 180 0.78 7.16 9.37
CA GLN A 180 1.11 6.34 8.21
C GLN A 180 0.69 4.88 8.43
N ALA A 181 0.02 4.25 7.46
CA ALA A 181 -0.46 2.87 7.50
C ALA A 181 0.26 2.04 6.43
N LEU A 182 1.22 1.23 6.85
CA LEU A 182 2.14 0.49 5.99
C LEU A 182 1.79 -1.01 6.04
N ILE A 183 1.18 -1.50 4.98
CA ILE A 183 0.68 -2.87 4.90
C ILE A 183 1.68 -3.70 4.11
N TYR A 184 2.38 -4.63 4.77
CA TYR A 184 3.48 -5.46 4.25
C TYR A 184 4.36 -4.69 3.23
N PRO A 185 4.93 -3.53 3.63
CA PRO A 185 5.66 -2.66 2.72
C PRO A 185 6.93 -3.35 2.19
N CYS A 186 7.34 -2.99 0.96
CA CYS A 186 8.63 -3.37 0.40
C CYS A 186 9.58 -2.16 0.40
N ASN A 187 10.34 -1.99 1.46
CA ASN A 187 11.17 -0.81 1.70
C ASN A 187 12.66 -1.01 1.42
N ASP A 188 13.10 -2.28 1.30
CA ASP A 188 14.49 -2.66 1.02
C ASP A 188 14.60 -3.45 -0.29
N ASN A 189 15.35 -2.93 -1.25
CA ASN A 189 15.59 -3.57 -2.54
C ASN A 189 16.68 -4.65 -2.52
N GLU A 190 17.49 -4.72 -1.47
CA GLU A 190 18.55 -5.72 -1.31
C GLU A 190 17.98 -7.10 -0.98
N MET A 191 16.88 -7.15 -0.21
CA MET A 191 16.19 -8.37 0.18
C MET A 191 17.13 -9.45 0.76
N SER A 192 18.05 -9.01 1.64
CA SER A 192 19.09 -9.88 2.19
C SER A 192 18.70 -10.58 3.51
N TYR A 193 17.50 -10.34 4.02
CA TYR A 193 16.94 -10.87 5.26
C TYR A 193 16.41 -12.31 5.12
N GLU A 194 16.08 -12.96 6.25
CA GLU A 194 15.74 -14.39 6.32
C GLU A 194 14.42 -14.70 5.60
N SER A 195 13.37 -13.91 5.80
CA SER A 195 12.06 -14.18 5.17
C SER A 195 12.13 -14.15 3.64
N ALA A 196 13.03 -13.36 3.05
CA ALA A 196 13.28 -13.39 1.61
C ALA A 196 13.86 -14.73 1.11
N ARG A 197 14.44 -15.54 2.00
CA ARG A 197 14.92 -16.89 1.70
C ARG A 197 13.89 -17.95 2.07
N SER A 198 13.40 -17.93 3.32
CA SER A 198 12.50 -18.95 3.86
C SER A 198 11.12 -18.94 3.23
N ASN A 199 10.59 -17.73 2.92
CA ASN A 199 9.29 -17.53 2.28
C ASN A 199 9.42 -17.11 0.80
N GLY A 200 10.61 -17.25 0.23
CA GLY A 200 10.96 -16.75 -1.10
C GLY A 200 10.28 -17.43 -2.27
N ASP A 201 9.60 -18.56 -2.05
CA ASP A 201 8.86 -19.31 -3.06
C ASP A 201 7.69 -20.08 -2.44
N GLY A 202 6.67 -20.40 -3.24
CA GLY A 202 5.53 -21.24 -2.84
C GLY A 202 4.36 -20.49 -2.15
N TYR A 203 4.51 -19.21 -1.80
CA TYR A 203 3.50 -18.44 -1.06
C TYR A 203 2.87 -17.29 -1.87
N GLY A 204 2.88 -17.42 -3.18
CA GLY A 204 2.20 -16.49 -4.10
C GLY A 204 3.08 -15.35 -4.57
N LEU A 205 3.69 -14.56 -3.69
CA LEU A 205 4.78 -13.66 -4.04
C LEU A 205 6.11 -14.40 -3.86
N SER A 206 7.01 -14.28 -4.84
CA SER A 206 8.36 -14.84 -4.70
C SER A 206 9.42 -13.73 -4.63
N THR A 207 10.55 -14.04 -4.01
CA THR A 207 11.72 -13.16 -4.02
C THR A 207 12.19 -12.82 -5.44
N LYS A 208 12.05 -13.78 -6.37
CA LYS A 208 12.36 -13.56 -7.78
C LYS A 208 11.41 -12.55 -8.42
N SER A 209 10.10 -12.64 -8.11
CA SER A 209 9.11 -11.64 -8.53
C SER A 209 9.45 -10.25 -8.02
N MET A 210 9.81 -10.14 -6.73
CA MET A 210 10.16 -8.86 -6.14
C MET A 210 11.39 -8.23 -6.77
N LYS A 211 12.43 -9.01 -7.05
CA LYS A 211 13.62 -8.54 -7.78
C LYS A 211 13.24 -7.99 -9.16
N TRP A 212 12.39 -8.72 -9.89
CA TRP A 212 11.90 -8.27 -11.18
C TRP A 212 11.11 -6.95 -11.06
N PHE A 213 10.23 -6.79 -10.05
CA PHE A 213 9.49 -5.54 -9.82
C PHE A 213 10.43 -4.36 -9.52
N TRP A 214 11.43 -4.57 -8.68
CA TRP A 214 12.45 -3.56 -8.38
C TRP A 214 13.22 -3.14 -9.64
N GLU A 215 13.57 -4.06 -10.53
CA GLU A 215 14.20 -3.78 -11.82
C GLU A 215 13.32 -2.94 -12.74
N GLN A 216 11.98 -3.11 -12.68
CA GLN A 216 11.07 -2.25 -13.44
C GLN A 216 10.94 -0.86 -12.83
N TYR A 217 10.99 -0.74 -11.51
CA TYR A 217 10.79 0.51 -10.79
C TYR A 217 12.05 1.38 -10.76
N LEU A 218 13.21 0.82 -10.47
CA LEU A 218 14.48 1.52 -10.37
C LEU A 218 15.22 1.53 -11.72
N SER A 219 15.01 2.57 -12.53
CA SER A 219 15.61 2.65 -13.86
C SER A 219 17.11 2.97 -13.86
N LYS A 220 17.62 3.53 -12.76
CA LYS A 220 19.03 3.91 -12.60
C LYS A 220 19.60 3.31 -11.33
N LYS A 221 20.87 2.87 -11.35
CA LYS A 221 21.57 2.37 -10.16
C LYS A 221 21.59 3.38 -9.00
N ALA A 222 21.58 4.67 -9.29
CA ALA A 222 21.58 5.74 -8.28
C ALA A 222 20.25 5.76 -7.51
N ASP A 223 19.13 5.35 -8.11
CA ASP A 223 17.81 5.35 -7.50
C ASP A 223 17.74 4.38 -6.32
N ALA A 224 18.51 3.28 -6.36
CA ALA A 224 18.63 2.32 -5.25
C ALA A 224 19.19 2.93 -3.94
N LYS A 225 19.76 4.13 -4.00
CA LYS A 225 20.27 4.87 -2.84
C LYS A 225 19.39 6.06 -2.46
N ASN A 226 18.33 6.29 -3.19
CA ASN A 226 17.38 7.36 -2.92
C ASN A 226 16.37 6.88 -1.87
N SER A 227 16.33 7.53 -0.72
CA SER A 227 15.43 7.15 0.39
C SER A 227 13.93 7.30 0.07
N TYR A 228 13.57 8.03 -0.95
CA TYR A 228 12.17 8.11 -1.39
C TYR A 228 11.78 6.94 -2.30
N ALA A 229 12.76 6.33 -2.99
CA ALA A 229 12.54 5.10 -3.75
C ALA A 229 12.70 3.84 -2.89
N VAL A 230 13.72 3.85 -2.03
CA VAL A 230 14.10 2.75 -1.13
C VAL A 230 14.12 3.30 0.31
N PRO A 231 12.99 3.34 1.00
CA PRO A 231 12.88 3.94 2.33
C PRO A 231 13.86 3.40 3.36
N ALA A 232 14.24 2.12 3.26
CA ALA A 232 15.28 1.53 4.13
C ALA A 232 16.67 2.18 3.99
N ALA A 233 16.92 2.87 2.86
CA ALA A 233 18.18 3.61 2.66
C ALA A 233 18.22 4.97 3.36
N ALA A 234 17.13 5.39 4.03
CA ALA A 234 17.12 6.65 4.78
C ALA A 234 18.12 6.61 5.93
N LYS A 235 18.81 7.73 6.11
CA LYS A 235 19.82 7.88 7.18
C LYS A 235 19.21 8.35 8.50
N ASP A 236 18.06 8.97 8.43
CA ASP A 236 17.32 9.50 9.57
C ASP A 236 15.85 9.17 9.47
N PHE A 237 15.32 8.56 10.52
CA PHE A 237 13.91 8.21 10.69
C PHE A 237 13.23 9.02 11.79
N ALA A 238 13.88 10.02 12.38
CA ALA A 238 13.29 10.84 13.44
C ALA A 238 12.13 11.71 12.91
N ASN A 239 11.21 12.04 13.81
CA ASN A 239 10.10 12.97 13.56
C ASN A 239 9.14 12.54 12.42
N LEU A 240 9.03 11.26 12.16
CA LEU A 240 8.01 10.74 11.26
C LEU A 240 6.66 10.57 11.98
N ALA A 241 5.58 10.64 11.22
CA ALA A 241 4.23 10.43 11.73
C ALA A 241 4.08 9.06 12.41
N PRO A 242 3.20 8.91 13.43
CA PRO A 242 2.86 7.62 14.01
C PRO A 242 2.58 6.58 12.93
N ALA A 243 3.18 5.40 13.07
CA ALA A 243 3.12 4.35 12.06
C ALA A 243 2.36 3.11 12.56
N ILE A 244 1.47 2.60 11.71
CA ILE A 244 0.89 1.28 11.81
C ILE A 244 1.56 0.43 10.76
N VAL A 245 2.32 -0.59 11.15
CA VAL A 245 3.01 -1.50 10.24
C VAL A 245 2.43 -2.89 10.39
N VAL A 246 1.97 -3.47 9.29
CA VAL A 246 1.38 -4.80 9.24
C VAL A 246 2.22 -5.68 8.33
N THR A 247 2.43 -6.95 8.72
CA THR A 247 3.09 -7.96 7.91
C THR A 247 2.26 -9.24 7.84
N ALA A 248 2.60 -10.14 6.90
CA ALA A 248 2.03 -11.47 6.78
C ALA A 248 3.11 -12.52 7.07
N GLU A 249 2.77 -13.61 7.75
CA GLU A 249 3.73 -14.64 8.18
C GLU A 249 4.42 -15.31 7.00
N PHE A 250 3.66 -15.69 5.97
CA PHE A 250 4.16 -16.39 4.78
C PHE A 250 4.42 -15.42 3.62
N ASP A 251 5.27 -14.43 3.88
CA ASP A 251 5.61 -13.36 2.95
C ASP A 251 7.13 -13.18 2.88
N PRO A 252 7.75 -13.15 1.69
CA PRO A 252 9.16 -12.79 1.59
C PRO A 252 9.49 -11.41 2.16
N LEU A 253 8.50 -10.50 2.31
CA LEU A 253 8.65 -9.15 2.85
C LEU A 253 8.37 -9.06 4.37
N LEU A 254 8.15 -10.18 5.07
CA LEU A 254 7.89 -10.19 6.52
C LEU A 254 8.96 -9.40 7.29
N ASP A 255 10.23 -9.77 7.09
CA ASP A 255 11.34 -9.13 7.79
C ASP A 255 11.57 -7.68 7.35
N ASP A 256 11.29 -7.34 6.08
CA ASP A 256 11.39 -5.96 5.59
C ASP A 256 10.48 -5.03 6.40
N GLY A 257 9.19 -5.39 6.50
CA GLY A 257 8.23 -4.62 7.29
C GLY A 257 8.62 -4.53 8.77
N TYR A 258 9.08 -5.64 9.37
CA TYR A 258 9.51 -5.68 10.76
C TYR A 258 10.76 -4.81 11.01
N ILE A 259 11.79 -4.94 10.16
CA ILE A 259 13.04 -4.17 10.27
C ILE A 259 12.74 -2.67 10.12
N TYR A 260 11.87 -2.30 9.19
CA TYR A 260 11.47 -0.91 9.00
C TYR A 260 10.71 -0.36 10.22
N ALA A 261 9.78 -1.14 10.78
CA ALA A 261 9.07 -0.77 12.01
C ALA A 261 10.03 -0.56 13.18
N GLU A 262 11.04 -1.43 13.34
CA GLU A 262 12.07 -1.29 14.37
C GLU A 262 12.96 -0.07 14.15
N ALA A 263 13.30 0.25 12.89
CA ALA A 263 14.07 1.46 12.57
C ALA A 263 13.30 2.74 12.96
N LEU A 264 12.01 2.79 12.64
CA LEU A 264 11.12 3.88 13.08
C LEU A 264 11.05 3.99 14.59
N ARG A 265 10.87 2.87 15.30
CA ARG A 265 10.77 2.83 16.77
C ARG A 265 12.07 3.27 17.44
N LYS A 266 13.22 2.81 16.95
CA LYS A 266 14.54 3.21 17.44
C LYS A 266 14.82 4.70 17.27
N ALA A 267 14.24 5.32 16.26
CA ALA A 267 14.32 6.76 16.02
C ALA A 267 13.35 7.59 16.91
N GLY A 268 12.59 6.95 17.79
CA GLY A 268 11.68 7.61 18.74
C GLY A 268 10.27 7.84 18.24
N ASN A 269 9.89 7.31 17.08
CA ASN A 269 8.52 7.43 16.58
C ASN A 269 7.57 6.45 17.29
N THR A 270 6.29 6.81 17.35
CA THR A 270 5.23 5.90 17.78
C THR A 270 4.98 4.86 16.69
N VAL A 271 5.13 3.57 17.02
CA VAL A 271 4.96 2.48 16.06
C VAL A 271 4.12 1.36 16.66
N LEU A 272 3.03 1.04 16.00
CA LEU A 272 2.27 -0.17 16.21
C LEU A 272 2.64 -1.18 15.11
N TYR A 273 3.10 -2.35 15.51
CA TYR A 273 3.44 -3.45 14.60
C TYR A 273 2.52 -4.64 14.87
N ARG A 274 2.01 -5.25 13.79
CA ARG A 274 1.22 -6.47 13.86
C ARG A 274 1.56 -7.42 12.72
N GLU A 275 1.89 -8.66 13.06
CA GLU A 275 2.02 -9.77 12.13
C GLU A 275 0.70 -10.54 12.06
N TYR A 276 0.30 -10.94 10.85
CA TYR A 276 -0.88 -11.79 10.62
C TYR A 276 -0.45 -13.23 10.35
N GLU A 277 -0.66 -14.07 11.36
CA GLU A 277 -0.33 -15.51 11.32
C GLU A 277 -1.15 -16.26 10.27
N GLY A 278 -0.47 -17.16 9.53
CA GLY A 278 -1.07 -17.99 8.51
C GLY A 278 -1.44 -17.24 7.23
N GLN A 279 -1.14 -15.95 7.11
CA GLN A 279 -1.44 -15.14 5.95
C GLN A 279 -0.28 -15.05 4.97
N ILE A 280 -0.61 -14.75 3.71
CA ILE A 280 0.33 -14.54 2.59
C ILE A 280 0.36 -13.08 2.18
N HIS A 281 1.36 -12.69 1.40
CA HIS A 281 1.41 -11.37 0.78
C HIS A 281 0.13 -11.05 -0.03
N GLY A 282 -0.38 -9.84 0.09
CA GLY A 282 -1.54 -9.37 -0.69
C GLY A 282 -2.89 -9.69 -0.04
N PHE A 283 -2.94 -10.32 1.14
CA PHE A 283 -4.22 -10.72 1.77
C PHE A 283 -5.15 -9.55 2.09
N PHE A 284 -4.66 -8.32 2.19
CA PHE A 284 -5.46 -7.10 2.35
C PHE A 284 -6.60 -7.00 1.31
N SER A 285 -6.34 -7.40 0.08
CA SER A 285 -7.32 -7.34 -1.01
C SER A 285 -8.09 -8.65 -1.24
N LEU A 286 -7.97 -9.64 -0.34
CA LEU A 286 -8.57 -10.98 -0.48
C LEU A 286 -9.79 -11.18 0.42
N ALA A 287 -10.64 -10.16 0.61
CA ALA A 287 -11.80 -10.23 1.50
C ALA A 287 -12.87 -11.27 1.07
N GLY A 288 -12.86 -11.69 -0.19
CA GLY A 288 -13.69 -12.80 -0.69
C GLY A 288 -13.08 -14.18 -0.42
N ILE A 289 -11.85 -14.27 0.05
CA ILE A 289 -11.12 -15.51 0.30
C ILE A 289 -10.90 -15.71 1.80
N THR A 290 -10.37 -14.71 2.50
CA THR A 290 -10.03 -14.82 3.92
C THR A 290 -10.74 -13.76 4.79
N PRO A 291 -11.31 -14.16 5.94
CA PRO A 291 -11.90 -13.20 6.87
C PRO A 291 -10.86 -12.25 7.48
N GLN A 292 -9.57 -12.62 7.51
CA GLN A 292 -8.52 -11.76 8.02
C GLN A 292 -8.32 -10.48 7.22
N ALA A 293 -8.71 -10.44 5.95
CA ALA A 293 -8.73 -9.20 5.19
C ALA A 293 -9.68 -8.16 5.82
N ASN A 294 -10.91 -8.60 6.16
CA ASN A 294 -11.88 -7.74 6.85
C ASN A 294 -11.46 -7.39 8.29
N GLU A 295 -10.80 -8.32 8.98
CA GLU A 295 -10.21 -8.07 10.30
C GLU A 295 -9.09 -7.02 10.20
N LEU A 296 -8.23 -7.10 9.19
CA LEU A 296 -7.20 -6.10 8.93
C LEU A 296 -7.80 -4.71 8.64
N HIS A 297 -8.87 -4.65 7.82
CA HIS A 297 -9.55 -3.38 7.57
C HIS A 297 -10.10 -2.78 8.88
N GLN A 298 -10.70 -3.60 9.75
CA GLN A 298 -11.18 -3.15 11.06
C GLN A 298 -10.03 -2.67 11.94
N PHE A 299 -8.98 -3.49 12.06
CA PHE A 299 -7.79 -3.16 12.86
C PHE A 299 -7.16 -1.83 12.42
N LEU A 300 -6.92 -1.64 11.13
CA LEU A 300 -6.37 -0.38 10.61
C LEU A 300 -7.28 0.81 10.94
N SER A 301 -8.59 0.62 10.80
CA SER A 301 -9.58 1.66 11.10
C SER A 301 -9.59 2.06 12.57
N ASP A 302 -9.57 1.06 13.46
CA ASP A 302 -9.56 1.28 14.91
C ASP A 302 -8.27 1.99 15.36
N GLU A 303 -7.12 1.56 14.84
CA GLU A 303 -5.83 2.12 15.24
C GLU A 303 -5.60 3.53 14.66
N ILE A 304 -6.04 3.81 13.43
CA ILE A 304 -6.05 5.17 12.88
C ILE A 304 -6.89 6.09 13.78
N ASN A 305 -8.10 5.65 14.15
CA ASN A 305 -8.97 6.43 15.04
C ASN A 305 -8.36 6.61 16.44
N ALA A 306 -7.66 5.60 16.98
CA ALA A 306 -6.95 5.71 18.25
C ALA A 306 -5.81 6.74 18.18
N ILE A 307 -5.02 6.76 17.10
CA ILE A 307 -3.99 7.78 16.87
C ILE A 307 -4.61 9.18 16.82
N LEU A 308 -5.74 9.31 16.14
CA LEU A 308 -6.48 10.58 15.99
C LEU A 308 -7.31 10.94 17.23
N LYS A 309 -7.35 10.09 18.27
CA LYS A 309 -8.13 10.25 19.52
C LYS A 309 -9.64 10.42 19.25
N ARG A 310 -10.19 9.61 18.38
CA ARG A 310 -11.62 9.59 17.98
C ARG A 310 -12.34 8.32 18.43
#